data_39fe3c6ff255023fdeb26184d5dada09
#
_entry.id   39fe3c6ff255023fdeb26184d5dada09
#
_cell.length_a   1.000
_cell.length_b   1.000
_cell.length_c   1.000
_cell.angle_alpha   90.00
_cell.angle_beta   90.00
_cell.angle_gamma   90.00
#
_symmetry.space_group_name_H-M   'P 1'
#
loop_
_entity.id
_entity.type
_entity.pdbx_description
1 polymer ?
#
loop_
_entity_poly.entity_id
_entity_poly.type
_entity_poly.pdbx_seq_one_letter_code
_entity_poly.pdbx_strand_id
1 'polypeptide(L)'
;MYLGFEAEWSPYFKKYYASLLRDRGFDYLICGQHMGFDENFEGHWYMTYEKDKQEPGLLKYRDDVLGAIKSGLYLYIAHPDLFMMCCSEVTPLYAQITKEIIETAIEYDVPLEVNIHGLFREKIKNGVRYEEYPSDYFWQQAAKTKVKIVYGGDFHEPDEIIRNDLREKAEDLIKRTGVHLTDISEVYNEYQERLKKLKIK
;
A
#
# COMPACT_ATOMS: atom_id res chain seq x y z
N MET A 1 13.10 -16.79 10.87
CA MET A 1 12.76 -15.35 10.92
C MET A 1 13.13 -14.77 9.57
N TYR A 2 12.26 -13.98 8.96
CA TYR A 2 12.53 -13.29 7.69
C TYR A 2 12.86 -11.83 7.98
N LEU A 3 13.83 -11.27 7.27
CA LEU A 3 14.23 -9.87 7.35
C LEU A 3 13.62 -9.09 6.19
N GLY A 4 12.70 -8.18 6.48
CA GLY A 4 12.07 -7.30 5.52
C GLY A 4 12.51 -5.86 5.65
N PHE A 5 12.24 -5.07 4.61
CA PHE A 5 12.48 -3.63 4.61
C PHE A 5 11.30 -2.94 3.91
N GLU A 6 10.72 -1.95 4.56
CA GLU A 6 9.74 -1.07 3.94
C GLU A 6 10.47 0.07 3.22
N ALA A 7 10.07 0.33 1.98
CA ALA A 7 10.74 1.30 1.13
C ALA A 7 9.74 2.04 0.24
N GLU A 8 9.98 3.33 0.09
CA GLU A 8 9.33 4.16 -0.92
C GLU A 8 9.79 3.75 -2.33
N TRP A 9 8.88 3.73 -3.28
CA TRP A 9 9.27 3.54 -4.67
C TRP A 9 9.78 4.84 -5.29
N SER A 10 10.92 4.72 -5.98
CA SER A 10 11.36 5.67 -6.98
C SER A 10 12.17 4.91 -8.04
N PRO A 11 12.07 5.24 -9.33
CA PRO A 11 12.91 4.66 -10.37
C PRO A 11 14.41 4.85 -10.10
N TYR A 12 14.78 5.92 -9.40
CA TYR A 12 16.16 6.22 -9.01
C TYR A 12 16.73 5.19 -8.02
N PHE A 13 15.90 4.60 -7.16
CA PHE A 13 16.34 3.64 -6.14
C PHE A 13 16.26 2.18 -6.59
N LYS A 14 15.73 1.88 -7.76
CA LYS A 14 15.51 0.51 -8.24
C LYS A 14 16.73 -0.40 -8.11
N LYS A 15 17.91 0.09 -8.53
CA LYS A 15 19.17 -0.68 -8.46
C LYS A 15 19.60 -0.94 -7.01
N TYR A 16 19.42 0.04 -6.15
CA TYR A 16 19.73 -0.08 -4.74
C TYR A 16 18.83 -1.12 -4.07
N TYR A 17 17.53 -1.06 -4.30
CA TYR A 17 16.58 -2.04 -3.74
C TYR A 17 16.84 -3.47 -4.23
N ALA A 18 17.14 -3.64 -5.51
CA ALA A 18 17.57 -4.94 -6.02
C ALA A 18 18.85 -5.45 -5.31
N SER A 19 19.77 -4.56 -4.94
CA SER A 19 20.97 -4.95 -4.19
C SER A 19 20.69 -5.33 -2.74
N LEU A 20 19.68 -4.76 -2.10
CA LEU A 20 19.24 -5.18 -0.76
C LEU A 20 18.85 -6.66 -0.76
N LEU A 21 18.04 -7.06 -1.74
CA LEU A 21 17.56 -8.43 -1.89
C LEU A 21 18.67 -9.40 -2.30
N ARG A 22 19.56 -9.00 -3.20
CA ARG A 22 20.60 -9.87 -3.77
C ARG A 22 21.82 -9.98 -2.86
N ASP A 23 22.29 -8.84 -2.32
CA ASP A 23 23.63 -8.71 -1.77
C ASP A 23 23.65 -8.43 -0.26
N ARG A 24 22.54 -7.98 0.33
CA ARG A 24 22.46 -7.50 1.72
C ARG A 24 21.67 -8.39 2.67
N GLY A 25 21.18 -9.53 2.19
CA GLY A 25 20.51 -10.53 3.03
C GLY A 25 19.07 -10.21 3.42
N PHE A 26 18.43 -9.22 2.77
CA PHE A 26 17.01 -9.01 2.94
C PHE A 26 16.20 -10.10 2.23
N ASP A 27 15.21 -10.64 2.93
CA ASP A 27 14.34 -11.67 2.41
C ASP A 27 13.26 -11.11 1.49
N TYR A 28 12.76 -9.91 1.83
CA TYR A 28 11.72 -9.23 1.06
C TYR A 28 11.76 -7.71 1.24
N LEU A 29 11.11 -7.00 0.31
CA LEU A 29 10.77 -5.59 0.43
C LEU A 29 9.25 -5.46 0.41
N ILE A 30 8.72 -4.46 1.13
CA ILE A 30 7.35 -3.98 1.00
C ILE A 30 7.38 -2.53 0.55
N CYS A 31 6.39 -2.10 -0.22
CA CYS A 31 6.31 -0.71 -0.65
C CYS A 31 5.31 0.04 0.21
N GLY A 32 5.80 0.94 1.07
CA GLY A 32 4.99 1.94 1.74
C GLY A 32 5.23 3.30 1.08
N GLN A 33 4.26 3.77 0.30
CA GLN A 33 4.45 4.96 -0.52
C GLN A 33 3.85 6.19 0.16
N HIS A 34 4.71 7.02 0.78
CA HIS A 34 4.33 8.26 1.47
C HIS A 34 4.79 9.51 0.71
N MET A 35 5.93 9.42 0.04
CA MET A 35 6.60 10.57 -0.61
C MET A 35 7.03 10.22 -2.03
N GLY A 36 6.91 11.18 -2.95
CA GLY A 36 7.56 11.13 -4.26
C GLY A 36 8.97 11.72 -4.19
N PHE A 37 9.88 11.19 -5.00
CA PHE A 37 11.24 11.73 -5.11
C PHE A 37 11.48 12.30 -6.50
N ASP A 38 12.20 13.41 -6.55
CA ASP A 38 12.68 14.01 -7.79
C ASP A 38 14.08 13.50 -8.18
N GLU A 39 14.65 14.06 -9.23
CA GLU A 39 15.99 13.70 -9.75
C GLU A 39 17.15 14.07 -8.80
N ASN A 40 16.90 14.97 -7.86
CA ASN A 40 17.86 15.39 -6.83
C ASN A 40 17.71 14.57 -5.54
N PHE A 41 16.84 13.56 -5.52
CA PHE A 41 16.46 12.76 -4.36
C PHE A 41 15.76 13.56 -3.25
N GLU A 42 15.15 14.70 -3.60
CA GLU A 42 14.31 15.44 -2.67
C GLU A 42 12.92 14.81 -2.58
N GLY A 43 12.49 14.52 -1.34
CA GLY A 43 11.19 13.90 -1.06
C GLY A 43 10.08 14.94 -0.96
N HIS A 44 8.96 14.67 -1.64
CA HIS A 44 7.77 15.53 -1.62
C HIS A 44 6.54 14.75 -1.19
N TRP A 45 5.83 15.28 -0.19
CA TRP A 45 4.58 14.70 0.29
C TRP A 45 3.46 14.85 -0.75
N TYR A 46 2.72 13.78 -1.03
CA TYR A 46 1.67 13.81 -2.06
C TYR A 46 0.38 14.46 -1.62
N MET A 47 0.02 14.28 -0.33
CA MET A 47 -1.32 14.55 0.14
C MET A 47 -1.47 15.97 0.64
N THR A 48 -2.61 16.59 0.30
CA THR A 48 -3.04 17.87 0.85
C THR A 48 -4.55 17.87 1.07
N TYR A 49 -5.00 18.57 2.12
CA TYR A 49 -6.43 18.77 2.39
C TYR A 49 -7.02 19.94 1.58
N GLU A 50 -6.20 20.70 0.84
CA GLU A 50 -6.63 21.77 -0.06
C GLU A 50 -7.13 21.15 -1.36
N LYS A 51 -8.46 21.09 -1.55
CA LYS A 51 -9.11 20.36 -2.66
C LYS A 51 -8.62 20.75 -4.05
N ASP A 52 -8.37 22.02 -4.28
CA ASP A 52 -7.87 22.58 -5.53
C ASP A 52 -6.42 22.28 -5.84
N LYS A 53 -5.68 21.75 -4.86
CA LYS A 53 -4.26 21.35 -4.98
C LYS A 53 -4.02 19.84 -4.92
N GLN A 54 -5.06 19.03 -4.78
CA GLN A 54 -4.92 17.58 -4.58
C GLN A 54 -4.45 16.85 -5.85
N GLU A 55 -4.96 17.23 -7.02
CA GLU A 55 -4.80 16.44 -8.25
C GLU A 55 -3.35 16.11 -8.61
N PRO A 56 -2.37 17.05 -8.62
CA PRO A 56 -0.99 16.71 -8.97
C PRO A 56 -0.37 15.67 -8.03
N GLY A 57 -0.61 15.79 -6.73
CA GLY A 57 -0.13 14.85 -5.73
C GLY A 57 -0.75 13.46 -5.88
N LEU A 58 -2.06 13.40 -6.09
CA LEU A 58 -2.80 12.16 -6.31
C LEU A 58 -2.32 11.42 -7.57
N LEU A 59 -2.11 12.14 -8.67
CA LEU A 59 -1.59 11.55 -9.91
C LEU A 59 -0.15 11.04 -9.74
N LYS A 60 0.70 11.80 -9.05
CA LYS A 60 2.07 11.37 -8.75
C LYS A 60 2.09 10.15 -7.85
N TYR A 61 1.26 10.12 -6.79
CA TYR A 61 1.08 8.94 -5.92
C TYR A 61 0.72 7.70 -6.73
N ARG A 62 -0.32 7.84 -7.57
CA ARG A 62 -0.74 6.76 -8.47
C ARG A 62 0.44 6.25 -9.31
N ASP A 63 1.16 7.15 -10.00
CA ASP A 63 2.24 6.76 -10.90
C ASP A 63 3.37 6.04 -10.16
N ASP A 64 3.70 6.47 -8.95
CA ASP A 64 4.72 5.84 -8.13
C ASP A 64 4.27 4.46 -7.61
N VAL A 65 3.03 4.32 -7.13
CA VAL A 65 2.48 3.01 -6.73
C VAL A 65 2.41 2.05 -7.92
N LEU A 66 1.96 2.50 -9.09
CA LEU A 66 1.96 1.66 -10.30
C LEU A 66 3.39 1.28 -10.71
N GLY A 67 4.36 2.19 -10.56
CA GLY A 67 5.78 1.93 -10.79
C GLY A 67 6.33 0.87 -9.83
N ALA A 68 5.97 0.94 -8.55
CA ALA A 68 6.33 -0.05 -7.54
C ALA A 68 5.81 -1.45 -7.92
N ILE A 69 4.52 -1.55 -8.24
CA ILE A 69 3.87 -2.81 -8.66
C ILE A 69 4.59 -3.39 -9.88
N LYS A 70 4.77 -2.60 -10.93
CA LYS A 70 5.43 -3.01 -12.18
C LYS A 70 6.90 -3.37 -12.02
N SER A 71 7.56 -2.89 -10.97
CA SER A 71 8.96 -3.22 -10.70
C SER A 71 9.18 -4.68 -10.35
N GLY A 72 8.19 -5.35 -9.76
CA GLY A 72 8.24 -6.72 -9.25
C GLY A 72 9.12 -6.91 -8.01
N LEU A 73 9.69 -5.83 -7.44
CA LEU A 73 10.64 -5.88 -6.32
C LEU A 73 9.98 -6.10 -4.96
N TYR A 74 8.69 -5.79 -4.84
CA TYR A 74 8.00 -5.78 -3.55
C TYR A 74 7.13 -7.02 -3.35
N LEU A 75 7.12 -7.52 -2.14
CA LEU A 75 6.27 -8.64 -1.71
C LEU A 75 4.79 -8.24 -1.84
N TYR A 76 4.46 -7.06 -1.35
CA TYR A 76 3.15 -6.42 -1.49
C TYR A 76 3.27 -4.89 -1.41
N ILE A 77 2.19 -4.19 -1.69
CA ILE A 77 2.07 -2.74 -1.48
C ILE A 77 1.36 -2.51 -0.15
N ALA A 78 2.04 -1.86 0.79
CA ALA A 78 1.47 -1.45 2.07
C ALA A 78 0.53 -0.27 1.88
N HIS A 79 -0.55 -0.24 2.65
CA HIS A 79 -1.56 0.85 2.65
C HIS A 79 -1.76 1.53 1.29
N PRO A 80 -2.12 0.77 0.21
CA PRO A 80 -2.23 1.31 -1.15
C PRO A 80 -3.30 2.38 -1.29
N ASP A 81 -4.14 2.51 -0.29
CA ASP A 81 -5.22 3.48 -0.16
C ASP A 81 -4.86 4.69 0.73
N LEU A 82 -3.58 4.90 1.03
CA LEU A 82 -3.10 6.05 1.79
C LEU A 82 -3.59 7.39 1.21
N PHE A 83 -3.69 7.49 -0.12
CA PHE A 83 -4.19 8.69 -0.79
C PHE A 83 -5.63 9.07 -0.42
N MET A 84 -6.42 8.12 0.11
CA MET A 84 -7.78 8.35 0.58
C MET A 84 -7.83 9.20 1.87
N MET A 85 -6.71 9.41 2.56
CA MET A 85 -6.67 10.19 3.79
C MET A 85 -7.18 11.62 3.63
N CYS A 86 -7.08 12.20 2.43
CA CYS A 86 -7.57 13.54 2.12
C CYS A 86 -8.90 13.53 1.35
N CYS A 87 -9.49 12.37 1.15
CA CYS A 87 -10.75 12.19 0.42
C CYS A 87 -11.96 12.48 1.32
N SER A 88 -12.57 13.65 1.17
CA SER A 88 -13.86 13.95 1.83
C SER A 88 -15.07 13.55 0.99
N GLU A 89 -14.87 13.30 -0.31
CA GLU A 89 -15.86 12.85 -1.27
C GLU A 89 -15.16 12.10 -2.40
N VAL A 90 -15.63 10.91 -2.74
CA VAL A 90 -15.04 10.08 -3.80
C VAL A 90 -15.38 10.71 -5.16
N THR A 91 -14.45 11.48 -5.69
CA THR A 91 -14.55 12.07 -7.03
C THR A 91 -14.20 11.05 -8.11
N PRO A 92 -14.47 11.34 -9.41
CA PRO A 92 -14.02 10.48 -10.52
C PRO A 92 -12.52 10.20 -10.49
N LEU A 93 -11.67 11.14 -10.05
CA LEU A 93 -10.23 10.96 -9.93
C LEU A 93 -9.86 9.93 -8.88
N TYR A 94 -10.44 10.00 -7.67
CA TYR A 94 -10.24 9.01 -6.62
C TYR A 94 -10.68 7.61 -7.07
N ALA A 95 -11.82 7.52 -7.74
CA ALA A 95 -12.34 6.27 -8.28
C ALA A 95 -11.44 5.69 -9.37
N GLN A 96 -10.91 6.52 -10.25
CA GLN A 96 -9.96 6.12 -11.31
C GLN A 96 -8.67 5.59 -10.70
N ILE A 97 -8.06 6.30 -9.75
CA ILE A 97 -6.81 5.87 -9.08
C ILE A 97 -7.01 4.54 -8.38
N THR A 98 -8.11 4.39 -7.63
CA THR A 98 -8.47 3.13 -6.98
C THR A 98 -8.50 1.98 -7.99
N LYS A 99 -9.21 2.17 -9.10
CA LYS A 99 -9.32 1.17 -10.16
C LYS A 99 -7.95 0.82 -10.77
N GLU A 100 -7.15 1.83 -11.13
CA GLU A 100 -5.86 1.62 -11.78
C GLU A 100 -4.88 0.87 -10.87
N ILE A 101 -4.85 1.17 -9.57
CA ILE A 101 -4.01 0.43 -8.59
C ILE A 101 -4.46 -1.03 -8.52
N ILE A 102 -5.75 -1.29 -8.36
CA ILE A 102 -6.28 -2.66 -8.24
C ILE A 102 -6.03 -3.46 -9.53
N GLU A 103 -6.32 -2.90 -10.70
CA GLU A 103 -6.12 -3.56 -11.99
C GLU A 103 -4.65 -3.88 -12.24
N THR A 104 -3.74 -2.94 -11.94
CA THR A 104 -2.30 -3.16 -12.08
C THR A 104 -1.80 -4.21 -11.10
N ALA A 105 -2.28 -4.22 -9.86
CA ALA A 105 -1.95 -5.24 -8.87
C ALA A 105 -2.35 -6.66 -9.35
N ILE A 106 -3.51 -6.78 -9.99
CA ILE A 106 -3.97 -8.04 -10.59
C ILE A 106 -3.07 -8.45 -11.77
N GLU A 107 -2.76 -7.50 -12.67
CA GLU A 107 -1.97 -7.77 -13.88
C GLU A 107 -0.55 -8.27 -13.55
N TYR A 108 0.07 -7.69 -12.53
CA TYR A 108 1.45 -8.01 -12.12
C TYR A 108 1.53 -9.00 -10.96
N ASP A 109 0.39 -9.50 -10.50
CA ASP A 109 0.28 -10.45 -9.39
C ASP A 109 0.99 -9.97 -8.12
N VAL A 110 0.77 -8.70 -7.75
CA VAL A 110 1.31 -8.07 -6.53
C VAL A 110 0.18 -7.83 -5.55
N PRO A 111 0.21 -8.41 -4.35
CA PRO A 111 -0.82 -8.22 -3.35
C PRO A 111 -0.89 -6.78 -2.82
N LEU A 112 -2.08 -6.42 -2.34
CA LEU A 112 -2.35 -5.16 -1.65
C LEU A 112 -2.60 -5.44 -0.16
N GLU A 113 -2.12 -4.56 0.72
CA GLU A 113 -2.25 -4.74 2.17
C GLU A 113 -3.38 -3.91 2.76
N VAL A 114 -4.29 -4.57 3.49
CA VAL A 114 -5.15 -3.90 4.49
C VAL A 114 -4.29 -3.58 5.71
N ASN A 115 -3.99 -2.31 5.91
CA ASN A 115 -3.12 -1.85 6.98
C ASN A 115 -3.91 -1.49 8.24
N ILE A 116 -3.55 -2.11 9.38
CA ILE A 116 -4.27 -1.91 10.64
C ILE A 116 -3.92 -0.59 11.31
N HIS A 117 -2.68 -0.13 11.16
CA HIS A 117 -2.24 1.11 11.79
C HIS A 117 -3.13 2.29 11.41
N GLY A 118 -3.62 2.34 10.17
CA GLY A 118 -4.58 3.34 9.73
C GLY A 118 -5.90 3.37 10.53
N LEU A 119 -6.27 2.28 11.22
CA LEU A 119 -7.48 2.24 12.06
C LEU A 119 -7.40 3.11 13.32
N PHE A 120 -6.22 3.61 13.69
CA PHE A 120 -6.04 4.62 14.73
C PHE A 120 -6.42 6.02 14.28
N ARG A 121 -6.53 6.27 12.98
CA ARG A 121 -6.73 7.61 12.44
C ARG A 121 -8.15 8.10 12.64
N GLU A 122 -8.28 9.37 12.97
CA GLU A 122 -9.59 10.02 13.09
C GLU A 122 -10.16 10.34 11.70
N LYS A 123 -11.34 9.79 11.40
CA LYS A 123 -12.04 10.06 10.13
C LYS A 123 -12.72 11.42 10.06
N ILE A 124 -12.81 12.17 11.18
CA ILE A 124 -13.43 13.51 11.23
C ILE A 124 -12.38 14.53 11.67
N LYS A 125 -12.12 15.52 10.80
CA LYS A 125 -11.18 16.62 11.07
C LYS A 125 -11.89 17.95 10.80
N ASN A 126 -11.93 18.86 11.78
CA ASN A 126 -12.61 20.15 11.67
C ASN A 126 -14.08 20.05 11.19
N GLY A 127 -14.79 19.00 11.64
CA GLY A 127 -16.17 18.74 11.27
C GLY A 127 -16.39 18.15 9.87
N VAL A 128 -15.34 17.93 9.11
CA VAL A 128 -15.39 17.26 7.80
C VAL A 128 -14.98 15.80 7.96
N ARG A 129 -15.80 14.87 7.41
CA ARG A 129 -15.48 13.46 7.36
C ARG A 129 -14.62 13.16 6.14
N TYR A 130 -13.57 12.38 6.36
CA TYR A 130 -12.67 11.85 5.33
C TYR A 130 -12.75 10.33 5.28
N GLU A 131 -12.43 9.74 4.13
CA GLU A 131 -12.36 8.28 3.97
C GLU A 131 -11.27 7.69 4.85
N GLU A 132 -10.10 8.33 4.91
CA GLU A 132 -8.89 7.82 5.56
C GLU A 132 -8.52 6.42 5.07
N TYR A 133 -7.37 5.90 5.48
CA TYR A 133 -7.03 4.50 5.26
C TYR A 133 -7.11 3.70 6.59
N PRO A 134 -7.46 2.45 6.57
CA PRO A 134 -8.02 1.73 5.43
C PRO A 134 -9.40 2.27 5.04
N SER A 135 -9.58 2.57 3.73
CA SER A 135 -10.79 3.17 3.18
C SER A 135 -11.82 2.10 2.85
N ASP A 136 -13.03 2.27 3.37
CA ASP A 136 -14.14 1.36 3.04
C ASP A 136 -14.41 1.33 1.53
N TYR A 137 -14.34 2.48 0.86
CA TYR A 137 -14.53 2.57 -0.59
C TYR A 137 -13.50 1.74 -1.36
N PHE A 138 -12.21 1.95 -1.09
CA PHE A 138 -11.14 1.24 -1.78
C PHE A 138 -11.29 -0.27 -1.64
N TRP A 139 -11.47 -0.75 -0.41
CA TRP A 139 -11.54 -2.18 -0.13
C TRP A 139 -12.82 -2.83 -0.63
N GLN A 140 -13.95 -2.12 -0.66
CA GLN A 140 -15.17 -2.58 -1.34
C GLN A 140 -14.98 -2.72 -2.85
N GLN A 141 -14.17 -1.88 -3.51
CA GLN A 141 -13.85 -2.08 -4.92
C GLN A 141 -12.89 -3.28 -5.10
N ALA A 142 -11.87 -3.40 -4.27
CA ALA A 142 -10.93 -4.53 -4.30
C ALA A 142 -11.65 -5.87 -4.12
N ALA A 143 -12.58 -5.96 -3.17
CA ALA A 143 -13.37 -7.18 -2.88
C ALA A 143 -14.20 -7.69 -4.07
N LYS A 144 -14.53 -6.83 -5.05
CA LYS A 144 -15.25 -7.22 -6.29
C LYS A 144 -14.36 -7.85 -7.35
N THR A 145 -13.07 -7.96 -7.07
CA THR A 145 -12.06 -8.40 -8.03
C THR A 145 -11.33 -9.64 -7.51
N LYS A 146 -10.34 -10.10 -8.27
CA LYS A 146 -9.45 -11.21 -7.89
C LYS A 146 -8.10 -10.76 -7.34
N VAL A 147 -7.96 -9.47 -6.97
CA VAL A 147 -6.72 -8.99 -6.39
C VAL A 147 -6.41 -9.74 -5.10
N LYS A 148 -5.15 -10.15 -4.94
CA LYS A 148 -4.68 -10.76 -3.70
C LYS A 148 -4.60 -9.69 -2.61
N ILE A 149 -5.13 -10.00 -1.43
CA ILE A 149 -5.17 -9.07 -0.31
C ILE A 149 -4.50 -9.72 0.89
N VAL A 150 -3.53 -9.04 1.45
CA VAL A 150 -2.87 -9.42 2.70
C VAL A 150 -3.24 -8.45 3.81
N TYR A 151 -2.86 -8.80 5.01
CA TYR A 151 -3.18 -8.06 6.21
C TYR A 151 -1.88 -7.73 6.95
N GLY A 152 -1.65 -6.47 7.27
CA GLY A 152 -0.45 -6.00 7.96
C GLY A 152 -0.76 -5.15 9.18
N GLY A 153 0.09 -5.30 10.19
CA GLY A 153 -0.03 -4.57 11.45
C GLY A 153 0.49 -3.16 11.40
N ASP A 154 1.64 -3.00 10.75
CA ASP A 154 2.39 -1.76 10.71
C ASP A 154 2.53 -1.12 12.10
N PHE A 155 2.83 -1.98 13.09
CA PHE A 155 2.92 -1.58 14.48
C PHE A 155 4.20 -0.78 14.75
N HIS A 156 4.04 0.39 15.36
CA HIS A 156 5.14 1.28 15.71
C HIS A 156 5.55 1.15 17.18
N GLU A 157 4.65 0.64 18.02
CA GLU A 157 4.90 0.43 19.45
C GLU A 157 4.61 -1.03 19.83
N PRO A 158 5.41 -1.65 20.73
CA PRO A 158 5.23 -3.03 21.14
C PRO A 158 3.84 -3.36 21.68
N ASP A 159 3.22 -2.40 22.38
CA ASP A 159 1.90 -2.58 22.99
C ASP A 159 0.77 -2.67 21.93
N GLU A 160 1.00 -2.21 20.71
CA GLU A 160 0.01 -2.29 19.63
C GLU A 160 -0.26 -3.74 19.22
N ILE A 161 0.75 -4.62 19.32
CA ILE A 161 0.66 -6.03 18.94
C ILE A 161 -0.38 -6.78 19.77
N ILE A 162 -0.56 -6.40 21.04
CA ILE A 162 -1.45 -7.08 21.99
C ILE A 162 -2.83 -6.41 22.11
N ARG A 163 -3.11 -5.37 21.33
CA ARG A 163 -4.36 -4.63 21.39
C ARG A 163 -5.50 -5.36 20.70
N ASN A 164 -6.41 -5.90 21.49
CA ASN A 164 -7.60 -6.61 21.00
C ASN A 164 -8.57 -5.68 20.23
N ASP A 165 -8.68 -4.40 20.63
CA ASP A 165 -9.56 -3.44 19.96
C ASP A 165 -9.18 -3.17 18.50
N LEU A 166 -7.90 -3.26 18.16
CA LEU A 166 -7.43 -3.15 16.77
C LEU A 166 -7.80 -4.37 15.96
N ARG A 167 -7.65 -5.54 16.56
CA ARG A 167 -8.02 -6.79 15.93
C ARG A 167 -9.52 -6.82 15.61
N GLU A 168 -10.36 -6.44 16.58
CA GLU A 168 -11.82 -6.35 16.41
C GLU A 168 -12.19 -5.35 15.29
N LYS A 169 -11.56 -4.17 15.26
CA LYS A 169 -11.78 -3.18 14.18
C LYS A 169 -11.38 -3.70 12.81
N ALA A 170 -10.28 -4.45 12.74
CA ALA A 170 -9.81 -5.04 11.49
C ALA A 170 -10.75 -6.15 11.00
N GLU A 171 -11.21 -7.03 11.89
CA GLU A 171 -12.20 -8.07 11.59
C GLU A 171 -13.52 -7.42 11.10
N ASP A 172 -13.95 -6.34 11.73
CA ASP A 172 -15.13 -5.57 11.31
C ASP A 172 -14.93 -4.95 9.91
N LEU A 173 -13.76 -4.37 9.64
CA LEU A 173 -13.44 -3.82 8.32
C LEU A 173 -13.50 -4.94 7.24
N ILE A 174 -12.85 -6.05 7.47
CA ILE A 174 -12.85 -7.20 6.55
C ILE A 174 -14.28 -7.66 6.27
N LYS A 175 -15.08 -7.79 7.32
CA LYS A 175 -16.49 -8.22 7.21
C LYS A 175 -17.35 -7.23 6.42
N ARG A 176 -17.26 -5.91 6.71
CA ARG A 176 -18.13 -4.90 6.08
C ARG A 176 -17.69 -4.55 4.66
N THR A 177 -16.41 -4.73 4.31
CA THR A 177 -15.91 -4.51 2.95
C THR A 177 -16.02 -5.74 2.07
N GLY A 178 -16.09 -6.94 2.66
CA GLY A 178 -16.20 -8.20 1.95
C GLY A 178 -14.87 -8.68 1.34
N VAL A 179 -13.72 -8.19 1.80
CA VAL A 179 -12.42 -8.65 1.32
C VAL A 179 -12.12 -10.07 1.78
N HIS A 180 -11.43 -10.82 0.94
CA HIS A 180 -10.91 -12.15 1.24
C HIS A 180 -9.40 -12.10 1.31
N LEU A 181 -8.85 -12.53 2.45
CA LEU A 181 -7.40 -12.53 2.66
C LEU A 181 -6.74 -13.71 1.98
N THR A 182 -5.58 -13.47 1.39
CA THR A 182 -4.67 -14.47 0.83
C THR A 182 -3.65 -14.87 1.89
N ASP A 183 -3.28 -16.15 1.94
CA ASP A 183 -2.25 -16.64 2.87
C ASP A 183 -0.90 -16.00 2.54
N ILE A 184 -0.28 -15.37 3.53
CA ILE A 184 1.02 -14.69 3.35
C ILE A 184 2.14 -15.66 2.96
N SER A 185 2.05 -16.93 3.34
CA SER A 185 3.03 -17.95 2.98
C SER A 185 2.97 -18.28 1.48
N GLU A 186 1.77 -18.33 0.92
CA GLU A 186 1.55 -18.47 -0.53
C GLU A 186 2.13 -17.28 -1.27
N VAL A 187 1.77 -16.07 -0.85
CA VAL A 187 2.29 -14.80 -1.40
C VAL A 187 3.81 -14.75 -1.37
N TYR A 188 4.43 -15.16 -0.25
CA TYR A 188 5.88 -15.18 -0.12
C TYR A 188 6.55 -16.16 -1.10
N ASN A 189 6.00 -17.37 -1.25
CA ASN A 189 6.51 -18.35 -2.19
C ASN A 189 6.47 -17.84 -3.64
N GLU A 190 5.34 -17.26 -4.06
CA GLU A 190 5.19 -16.67 -5.39
C GLU A 190 6.16 -15.49 -5.61
N TYR A 191 6.35 -14.68 -4.58
CA TYR A 191 7.32 -13.59 -4.60
C TYR A 191 8.75 -14.09 -4.83
N GLN A 192 9.18 -15.16 -4.14
CA GLN A 192 10.51 -15.75 -4.35
C GLN A 192 10.68 -16.25 -5.79
N GLU A 193 9.66 -16.87 -6.38
CA GLU A 193 9.70 -17.28 -7.79
C GLU A 193 9.74 -16.07 -8.74
N ARG A 194 9.05 -14.97 -8.41
CA ARG A 194 9.15 -13.71 -9.15
C ARG A 194 10.57 -13.15 -9.13
N LEU A 195 11.22 -13.10 -7.96
CA LEU A 195 12.61 -12.61 -7.84
C LEU A 195 13.60 -13.46 -8.65
N LYS A 196 13.43 -14.79 -8.70
CA LYS A 196 14.24 -15.67 -9.55
C LYS A 196 14.09 -15.33 -11.04
N LYS A 197 12.84 -15.12 -11.51
CA LYS A 197 12.58 -14.69 -12.89
C LYS A 197 13.23 -13.35 -13.23
N LEU A 198 13.28 -12.44 -12.28
CA LEU A 198 13.95 -11.14 -12.40
C LEU A 198 15.49 -11.22 -12.25
N LYS A 199 16.04 -12.42 -11.97
CA LYS A 199 17.47 -12.65 -11.71
C LYS A 199 18.02 -11.82 -10.55
N ILE A 200 17.19 -11.63 -9.53
CA ILE A 200 17.55 -10.90 -8.30
C ILE A 200 17.99 -11.89 -7.20
N LYS A 201 17.39 -13.04 -7.15
CA LYS A 201 17.75 -14.17 -6.27
C LYS A 201 17.92 -15.45 -7.06
#